data_2004bbad9d1694147013678d21dec656
#
_entry.id   2004bbad9d1694147013678d21dec656
#
_cell.length_a   1.000
_cell.length_b   1.000
_cell.length_c   1.000
_cell.angle_alpha   90.00
_cell.angle_beta   90.00
_cell.angle_gamma   90.00
#
_symmetry.space_group_name_H-M   'P 1'
#
loop_
_entity.id
_entity.type
_entity.pdbx_description
1 polymer ?
#
loop_
_entity_poly.entity_id
_entity_poly.type
_entity_poly.pdbx_seq_one_letter_code
_entity_poly.pdbx_strand_id
1 'polypeptide(L)'
;ALPGVSVSPIDLKDWANIVLCDRLFGDIKQELTAVYNPVDAMKIYCISILRVCEPGIKNYELKEAYETGFLSELYPGAALSKNTVSTFLNDLGKTVSRIVRFMQNRAAAVSMDHHLLVDGTLKSDESKVNSLSDFSRKARTKGTRDISVLYAFDLEAMEPVCSKCFPGNMLDATSYKAFIAENKITKGIIVADK
;
A
#
# COMPACT_ATOMS: atom_id res chain seq x y z
N ALA A 1 -33.46 -32.08 -34.68
CA ALA A 1 -32.48 -31.09 -34.24
C ALA A 1 -33.14 -30.22 -33.21
N LEU A 2 -32.65 -30.23 -31.97
CA LEU A 2 -33.06 -29.29 -30.94
C LEU A 2 -32.59 -27.90 -31.36
N PRO A 3 -33.40 -26.82 -31.23
CA PRO A 3 -32.96 -25.47 -31.51
C PRO A 3 -31.76 -25.17 -30.64
N GLY A 4 -30.68 -24.72 -31.26
CA GLY A 4 -29.44 -24.45 -30.56
C GLY A 4 -29.66 -23.44 -29.45
N VAL A 5 -29.59 -23.89 -28.21
CA VAL A 5 -29.43 -23.02 -27.05
C VAL A 5 -28.04 -22.43 -27.17
N SER A 6 -27.96 -21.17 -27.55
CA SER A 6 -26.72 -20.40 -27.43
C SER A 6 -26.40 -20.28 -25.92
N VAL A 7 -25.55 -21.15 -25.42
CA VAL A 7 -25.01 -21.03 -24.08
C VAL A 7 -24.04 -19.86 -24.14
N SER A 8 -24.40 -18.73 -23.56
CA SER A 8 -23.44 -17.66 -23.32
C SER A 8 -22.26 -18.22 -22.52
N PRO A 9 -21.02 -17.89 -22.88
CA PRO A 9 -19.88 -18.35 -22.10
C PRO A 9 -20.09 -17.99 -20.61
N ILE A 10 -19.98 -18.98 -19.74
CA ILE A 10 -20.08 -18.79 -18.30
C ILE A 10 -18.78 -18.04 -17.91
N ASP A 11 -18.92 -16.82 -17.47
CA ASP A 11 -17.81 -16.04 -16.96
C ASP A 11 -17.56 -16.46 -15.50
N LEU A 12 -16.47 -17.19 -15.28
CA LEU A 12 -16.05 -17.63 -13.94
C LEU A 12 -15.12 -16.57 -13.36
N LYS A 13 -15.49 -16.01 -12.21
CA LYS A 13 -14.69 -14.99 -11.51
C LYS A 13 -14.23 -15.47 -10.14
N ASP A 14 -12.98 -15.15 -9.79
CA ASP A 14 -12.48 -15.33 -8.43
C ASP A 14 -13.23 -14.40 -7.48
N TRP A 15 -13.91 -14.99 -6.50
CA TRP A 15 -14.83 -14.26 -5.64
C TRP A 15 -14.37 -14.19 -4.18
N ALA A 16 -14.02 -15.32 -3.56
CA ALA A 16 -13.97 -15.45 -2.09
C ALA A 16 -12.91 -14.56 -1.43
N ASN A 17 -11.68 -14.57 -1.94
CA ASN A 17 -10.57 -13.79 -1.41
C ASN A 17 -10.82 -12.28 -1.59
N ILE A 18 -11.37 -11.87 -2.73
CA ILE A 18 -11.66 -10.46 -3.04
C ILE A 18 -12.75 -9.93 -2.11
N VAL A 19 -13.86 -10.66 -1.95
CA VAL A 19 -14.96 -10.23 -1.08
C VAL A 19 -14.54 -10.22 0.39
N LEU A 20 -13.71 -11.18 0.81
CA LEU A 20 -13.16 -11.17 2.17
C LEU A 20 -12.28 -9.94 2.40
N CYS A 21 -11.35 -9.66 1.51
CA CYS A 21 -10.50 -8.48 1.59
C CYS A 21 -11.32 -7.18 1.56
N ASP A 22 -12.32 -7.09 0.69
CA ASP A 22 -13.18 -5.91 0.59
C ASP A 22 -13.96 -5.66 1.89
N ARG A 23 -14.43 -6.71 2.56
CA ARG A 23 -15.09 -6.59 3.87
C ARG A 23 -14.14 -6.18 4.98
N LEU A 24 -12.91 -6.70 4.98
CA LEU A 24 -11.90 -6.40 6.00
C LEU A 24 -11.33 -4.98 5.84
N PHE A 25 -11.22 -4.47 4.62
CA PHE A 25 -10.53 -3.22 4.32
C PHE A 25 -11.45 -2.11 3.81
N GLY A 26 -12.78 -2.30 3.92
CA GLY A 26 -13.77 -1.32 3.45
C GLY A 26 -13.62 0.08 4.05
N ASP A 27 -13.21 0.17 5.31
CA ASP A 27 -12.98 1.45 5.99
C ASP A 27 -11.80 2.23 5.38
N ILE A 28 -10.76 1.54 4.93
CA ILE A 28 -9.61 2.16 4.26
C ILE A 28 -10.04 2.88 2.97
N LYS A 29 -11.03 2.36 2.26
CA LYS A 29 -11.59 3.02 1.08
C LYS A 29 -12.22 4.36 1.44
N GLN A 30 -12.96 4.44 2.54
CA GLN A 30 -13.56 5.69 3.01
C GLN A 30 -12.46 6.70 3.40
N GLU A 31 -11.43 6.25 4.11
CA GLU A 31 -10.27 7.08 4.46
C GLU A 31 -9.53 7.60 3.22
N LEU A 32 -9.38 6.77 2.18
CA LEU A 32 -8.79 7.20 0.91
C LEU A 32 -9.63 8.31 0.25
N THR A 33 -10.96 8.21 0.25
CA THR A 33 -11.84 9.24 -0.34
C THR A 33 -11.83 10.56 0.42
N ALA A 34 -11.40 10.57 1.68
CA ALA A 34 -11.19 11.80 2.44
C ALA A 34 -9.96 12.62 1.98
N VAL A 35 -9.04 11.99 1.23
CA VAL A 35 -7.77 12.59 0.82
C VAL A 35 -7.63 12.67 -0.71
N TYR A 36 -8.13 11.68 -1.41
CA TYR A 36 -8.04 11.54 -2.86
C TYR A 36 -9.41 11.76 -3.51
N ASN A 37 -9.43 12.16 -4.77
CA ASN A 37 -10.69 12.14 -5.52
C ASN A 37 -11.19 10.69 -5.69
N PRO A 38 -12.49 10.49 -5.95
CA PRO A 38 -13.09 9.14 -5.99
C PRO A 38 -12.42 8.18 -6.99
N VAL A 39 -11.95 8.69 -8.13
CA VAL A 39 -11.31 7.86 -9.17
C VAL A 39 -9.93 7.37 -8.70
N ASP A 40 -9.12 8.24 -8.11
CA ASP A 40 -7.81 7.89 -7.59
C ASP A 40 -7.93 6.98 -6.36
N ALA A 41 -8.86 7.29 -5.44
CA ALA A 41 -9.14 6.45 -4.28
C ALA A 41 -9.53 5.03 -4.69
N MET A 42 -10.41 4.88 -5.68
CA MET A 42 -10.81 3.59 -6.22
C MET A 42 -9.62 2.84 -6.84
N LYS A 43 -8.76 3.52 -7.62
CA LYS A 43 -7.57 2.89 -8.21
C LYS A 43 -6.59 2.42 -7.14
N ILE A 44 -6.29 3.27 -6.13
CA ILE A 44 -5.42 2.88 -5.01
C ILE A 44 -5.98 1.65 -4.33
N TYR A 45 -7.28 1.67 -4.02
CA TYR A 45 -7.95 0.57 -3.34
C TYR A 45 -7.91 -0.72 -4.15
N CYS A 46 -8.30 -0.70 -5.42
CA CYS A 46 -8.29 -1.88 -6.29
C CYS A 46 -6.88 -2.47 -6.45
N ILE A 47 -5.86 -1.63 -6.67
CA ILE A 47 -4.47 -2.09 -6.74
C ILE A 47 -4.03 -2.73 -5.43
N SER A 48 -4.43 -2.18 -4.29
CA SER A 48 -4.08 -2.70 -2.98
C SER A 48 -4.74 -4.06 -2.71
N ILE A 49 -6.04 -4.20 -2.97
CA ILE A 49 -6.76 -5.47 -2.83
C ILE A 49 -6.13 -6.56 -3.69
N LEU A 50 -5.85 -6.27 -4.97
CA LEU A 50 -5.21 -7.25 -5.86
C LEU A 50 -3.84 -7.71 -5.34
N ARG A 51 -3.04 -6.80 -4.81
CA ARG A 51 -1.72 -7.13 -4.22
C ARG A 51 -1.80 -7.90 -2.92
N VAL A 52 -2.88 -7.74 -2.16
CA VAL A 52 -3.14 -8.55 -0.96
C VAL A 52 -3.60 -9.96 -1.35
N CYS A 53 -4.51 -10.06 -2.32
CA CYS A 53 -5.02 -11.35 -2.80
C CYS A 53 -3.94 -12.16 -3.53
N GLU A 54 -3.04 -11.47 -4.25
CA GLU A 54 -1.97 -12.08 -5.04
C GLU A 54 -0.62 -11.39 -4.75
N PRO A 55 0.07 -11.77 -3.67
CA PRO A 55 1.37 -11.22 -3.32
C PRO A 55 2.40 -11.47 -4.43
N GLY A 56 2.97 -10.39 -4.95
CA GLY A 56 3.95 -10.46 -6.03
C GLY A 56 3.40 -10.18 -7.43
N ILE A 57 2.08 -9.97 -7.59
CA ILE A 57 1.48 -9.55 -8.86
C ILE A 57 2.21 -8.34 -9.46
N LYS A 58 2.52 -8.41 -10.75
CA LYS A 58 3.21 -7.33 -11.45
C LYS A 58 2.23 -6.30 -11.99
N ASN A 59 2.70 -5.08 -12.19
CA ASN A 59 1.85 -3.99 -12.70
C ASN A 59 1.18 -4.33 -14.05
N TYR A 60 1.78 -5.16 -14.88
CA TYR A 60 1.20 -5.56 -16.17
C TYR A 60 0.14 -6.64 -16.06
N GLU A 61 0.05 -7.35 -14.93
CA GLU A 61 -0.91 -8.41 -14.63
C GLU A 61 -2.18 -7.87 -13.97
N LEU A 62 -2.12 -6.66 -13.37
CA LEU A 62 -3.22 -6.06 -12.61
C LEU A 62 -4.52 -5.94 -13.41
N LYS A 63 -4.43 -5.63 -14.71
CA LYS A 63 -5.61 -5.52 -15.57
C LYS A 63 -6.33 -6.86 -15.68
N GLU A 64 -5.60 -7.92 -15.98
CA GLU A 64 -6.15 -9.26 -16.13
C GLU A 64 -6.77 -9.76 -14.82
N ALA A 65 -6.03 -9.66 -13.71
CA ALA A 65 -6.53 -10.04 -12.40
C ALA A 65 -7.79 -9.26 -11.97
N TYR A 66 -7.89 -7.99 -12.35
CA TYR A 66 -9.08 -7.18 -12.11
C TYR A 66 -10.26 -7.62 -12.96
N GLU A 67 -10.06 -7.86 -14.27
CA GLU A 67 -11.12 -8.22 -15.21
C GLU A 67 -11.64 -9.65 -14.99
N THR A 68 -10.76 -10.58 -14.62
CA THR A 68 -11.12 -11.97 -14.32
C THR A 68 -11.61 -12.18 -12.89
N GLY A 69 -11.28 -11.26 -11.98
CA GLY A 69 -11.73 -11.29 -10.59
C GLY A 69 -13.05 -10.57 -10.35
N PHE A 70 -13.66 -10.82 -9.20
CA PHE A 70 -14.93 -10.19 -8.79
C PHE A 70 -14.77 -8.69 -8.48
N LEU A 71 -13.54 -8.19 -8.40
CA LEU A 71 -13.26 -6.79 -8.10
C LEU A 71 -13.82 -5.84 -9.18
N SER A 72 -13.86 -6.28 -10.44
CA SER A 72 -14.46 -5.51 -11.55
C SER A 72 -15.97 -5.35 -11.43
N GLU A 73 -16.65 -6.27 -10.73
CA GLU A 73 -18.07 -6.16 -10.43
C GLU A 73 -18.34 -5.20 -9.26
N LEU A 74 -17.50 -5.27 -8.21
CA LEU A 74 -17.62 -4.39 -7.05
C LEU A 74 -17.25 -2.94 -7.37
N TYR A 75 -16.25 -2.74 -8.21
CA TYR A 75 -15.66 -1.44 -8.53
C TYR A 75 -15.48 -1.27 -10.04
N PRO A 76 -16.57 -1.17 -10.82
CA PRO A 76 -16.47 -1.10 -12.28
C PRO A 76 -15.74 0.15 -12.76
N GLY A 77 -15.00 0.02 -13.86
CA GLY A 77 -14.34 1.13 -14.54
C GLY A 77 -12.97 1.51 -14.00
N ALA A 78 -12.35 0.73 -13.12
CA ALA A 78 -10.97 0.95 -12.72
C ALA A 78 -10.01 0.68 -13.90
N ALA A 79 -9.34 1.73 -14.39
CA ALA A 79 -8.37 1.61 -15.48
C ALA A 79 -7.02 1.11 -14.94
N LEU A 80 -6.75 -0.19 -15.08
CA LEU A 80 -5.57 -0.86 -14.53
C LEU A 80 -4.61 -1.41 -15.60
N SER A 81 -4.62 -0.89 -16.82
CA SER A 81 -3.62 -1.25 -17.82
C SER A 81 -2.21 -0.90 -17.35
N LYS A 82 -1.19 -1.63 -17.81
CA LYS A 82 0.22 -1.44 -17.45
C LYS A 82 0.65 0.04 -17.50
N ASN A 83 0.35 0.71 -18.61
CA ASN A 83 0.75 2.11 -18.80
C ASN A 83 -0.02 3.04 -17.87
N THR A 84 -1.33 2.82 -17.72
CA THR A 84 -2.18 3.61 -16.80
C THR A 84 -1.70 3.48 -15.37
N VAL A 85 -1.41 2.26 -14.90
CA VAL A 85 -0.89 2.03 -13.54
C VAL A 85 0.47 2.67 -13.35
N SER A 86 1.39 2.52 -14.31
CA SER A 86 2.74 3.11 -14.21
C SER A 86 2.69 4.64 -14.14
N THR A 87 1.89 5.28 -14.99
CA THR A 87 1.69 6.73 -14.97
C THR A 87 1.04 7.17 -13.65
N PHE A 88 -0.02 6.47 -13.25
CA PHE A 88 -0.73 6.76 -12.01
C PHE A 88 0.17 6.68 -10.77
N LEU A 89 0.95 5.61 -10.63
CA LEU A 89 1.87 5.45 -9.50
C LEU A 89 2.98 6.51 -9.49
N ASN A 90 3.48 6.90 -10.68
CA ASN A 90 4.46 7.97 -10.79
C ASN A 90 3.86 9.33 -10.35
N ASP A 91 2.63 9.64 -10.75
CA ASP A 91 1.97 10.89 -10.38
C ASP A 91 1.53 10.89 -8.91
N LEU A 92 1.11 9.74 -8.39
CA LEU A 92 0.85 9.56 -6.97
C LEU A 92 2.10 9.84 -6.13
N GLY A 93 3.27 9.31 -6.56
CA GLY A 93 4.56 9.55 -5.90
C GLY A 93 4.99 11.01 -5.91
N LYS A 94 4.60 11.79 -6.91
CA LYS A 94 4.85 13.25 -6.95
C LYS A 94 3.96 14.03 -5.97
N THR A 95 2.84 13.47 -5.57
CA THR A 95 1.86 14.12 -4.69
C THR A 95 2.06 13.71 -3.22
N VAL A 96 3.31 13.84 -2.73
CA VAL A 96 3.74 13.41 -1.39
C VAL A 96 2.83 13.96 -0.28
N SER A 97 2.34 15.20 -0.42
CA SER A 97 1.47 15.82 0.58
C SER A 97 0.16 15.06 0.84
N ARG A 98 -0.42 14.42 -0.18
CA ARG A 98 -1.61 13.58 -0.02
C ARG A 98 -1.29 12.27 0.69
N ILE A 99 -0.16 11.65 0.35
CA ILE A 99 0.31 10.44 1.03
C ILE A 99 0.53 10.72 2.52
N VAL A 100 1.24 11.80 2.82
CA VAL A 100 1.49 12.23 4.21
C VAL A 100 0.18 12.53 4.94
N ARG A 101 -0.76 13.22 4.30
CA ARG A 101 -2.06 13.52 4.90
C ARG A 101 -2.86 12.26 5.22
N PHE A 102 -2.87 11.28 4.32
CA PHE A 102 -3.52 9.98 4.57
C PHE A 102 -2.92 9.30 5.81
N MET A 103 -1.57 9.23 5.88
CA MET A 103 -0.87 8.64 7.03
C MET A 103 -1.14 9.41 8.33
N GLN A 104 -1.17 10.74 8.29
CA GLN A 104 -1.49 11.58 9.45
C GLN A 104 -2.92 11.36 9.94
N ASN A 105 -3.89 11.21 9.04
CA ASN A 105 -5.27 10.92 9.41
C ASN A 105 -5.37 9.59 10.17
N ARG A 106 -4.69 8.54 9.69
CA ARG A 106 -4.64 7.25 10.37
C ARG A 106 -3.95 7.35 11.74
N ALA A 107 -2.82 8.04 11.82
CA ALA A 107 -2.12 8.25 13.09
C ALA A 107 -2.97 9.05 14.11
N ALA A 108 -3.78 9.99 13.65
CA ALA A 108 -4.69 10.75 14.49
C ALA A 108 -5.87 9.93 15.05
N ALA A 109 -6.25 8.84 14.38
CA ALA A 109 -7.30 7.93 14.81
C ALA A 109 -6.87 6.96 15.92
N VAL A 110 -5.57 6.77 16.13
CA VAL A 110 -5.03 5.90 17.18
C VAL A 110 -5.48 6.36 18.56
N SER A 111 -5.85 5.43 19.44
CA SER A 111 -6.20 5.73 20.84
C SER A 111 -4.96 5.96 21.70
N MET A 112 -5.11 6.73 22.79
CA MET A 112 -4.01 7.10 23.67
C MET A 112 -3.37 5.92 24.41
N ASP A 113 -4.14 4.88 24.66
CA ASP A 113 -3.78 3.66 25.39
C ASP A 113 -3.32 2.51 24.48
N HIS A 114 -3.37 2.69 23.17
CA HIS A 114 -2.89 1.70 22.20
C HIS A 114 -1.36 1.67 22.12
N HIS A 115 -0.81 0.50 21.83
CA HIS A 115 0.62 0.32 21.59
C HIS A 115 0.93 0.38 20.09
N LEU A 116 1.79 1.32 19.71
CA LEU A 116 2.30 1.47 18.35
C LEU A 116 3.65 0.79 18.22
N LEU A 117 3.67 -0.36 17.58
CA LEU A 117 4.92 -1.01 17.20
C LEU A 117 5.54 -0.26 16.01
N VAL A 118 6.69 0.36 16.23
CA VAL A 118 7.47 1.02 15.17
C VAL A 118 8.69 0.18 14.85
N ASP A 119 8.74 -0.33 13.62
CA ASP A 119 9.82 -1.19 13.17
C ASP A 119 10.35 -0.74 11.80
N GLY A 120 11.56 -1.13 11.48
CA GLY A 120 12.26 -0.79 10.27
C GLY A 120 12.79 -1.98 9.51
N THR A 121 12.69 -1.93 8.19
CA THR A 121 13.28 -2.94 7.32
C THR A 121 14.10 -2.29 6.21
N LEU A 122 15.15 -2.99 5.79
CA LEU A 122 15.92 -2.64 4.60
C LEU A 122 15.39 -3.41 3.40
N LYS A 123 15.19 -2.70 2.31
CA LYS A 123 14.84 -3.28 1.00
C LYS A 123 15.98 -3.02 0.04
N SER A 124 16.54 -4.08 -0.52
CA SER A 124 17.54 -3.98 -1.58
C SER A 124 16.95 -3.24 -2.78
N ASP A 125 17.69 -2.28 -3.30
CA ASP A 125 17.29 -1.45 -4.43
C ASP A 125 18.39 -1.40 -5.50
N GLU A 126 18.11 -2.01 -6.63
CA GLU A 126 18.99 -2.02 -7.79
C GLU A 126 18.77 -0.81 -8.72
N SER A 127 17.86 0.08 -8.39
CA SER A 127 17.56 1.26 -9.20
C SER A 127 18.72 2.24 -9.20
N LYS A 128 19.11 2.67 -10.39
CA LYS A 128 20.15 3.71 -10.57
C LYS A 128 19.62 5.15 -10.49
N VAL A 129 18.29 5.30 -10.44
CA VAL A 129 17.62 6.61 -10.48
C VAL A 129 16.85 6.93 -9.20
N ASN A 130 16.82 6.01 -8.24
CA ASN A 130 16.13 6.22 -6.98
C ASN A 130 17.03 7.01 -6.01
N SER A 131 16.63 8.21 -5.65
CA SER A 131 17.39 9.09 -4.76
C SER A 131 17.47 8.59 -3.29
N LEU A 132 16.62 7.64 -2.91
CA LEU A 132 16.65 7.02 -1.57
C LEU A 132 17.58 5.79 -1.52
N SER A 133 18.05 5.32 -2.69
CA SER A 133 18.94 4.17 -2.78
C SER A 133 20.35 4.56 -2.34
N ASP A 134 20.83 3.99 -1.24
CA ASP A 134 22.16 4.27 -0.72
C ASP A 134 22.75 3.07 0.02
N PHE A 135 24.06 3.09 0.26
CA PHE A 135 24.78 1.99 0.93
C PHE A 135 24.45 1.98 2.43
N SER A 136 23.79 0.92 2.87
CA SER A 136 23.50 0.72 4.28
C SER A 136 24.61 -0.01 4.99
N ARG A 137 24.99 0.46 6.20
CA ARG A 137 25.90 -0.27 7.09
C ARG A 137 25.30 -1.57 7.62
N LYS A 138 23.96 -1.70 7.60
CA LYS A 138 23.19 -2.86 8.05
C LYS A 138 22.81 -3.80 6.89
N ALA A 139 23.25 -3.50 5.65
CA ALA A 139 22.97 -4.35 4.50
C ALA A 139 23.44 -5.78 4.74
N ARG A 140 22.60 -6.77 4.43
CA ARG A 140 22.97 -8.20 4.52
C ARG A 140 24.16 -8.54 3.63
N THR A 141 24.22 -7.89 2.47
CA THR A 141 25.30 -8.06 1.50
C THR A 141 26.07 -6.75 1.40
N LYS A 142 27.37 -6.78 1.69
CA LYS A 142 28.22 -5.60 1.54
C LYS A 142 28.26 -5.15 0.07
N GLY A 143 28.11 -3.83 -0.15
CA GLY A 143 28.17 -3.24 -1.48
C GLY A 143 26.85 -3.20 -2.23
N THR A 144 25.74 -3.64 -1.62
CA THR A 144 24.39 -3.41 -2.16
C THR A 144 23.83 -2.08 -1.69
N ARG A 145 22.96 -1.49 -2.51
CA ARG A 145 22.20 -0.31 -2.15
C ARG A 145 20.85 -0.74 -1.60
N ASP A 146 20.40 -0.04 -0.58
CA ASP A 146 19.14 -0.31 0.10
C ASP A 146 18.31 0.97 0.25
N ILE A 147 17.02 0.76 0.50
CA ILE A 147 16.09 1.77 1.00
C ILE A 147 15.68 1.31 2.39
N SER A 148 15.67 2.22 3.36
CA SER A 148 15.09 1.97 4.67
C SER A 148 13.61 2.30 4.66
N VAL A 149 12.77 1.40 5.18
CA VAL A 149 11.33 1.60 5.34
C VAL A 149 10.99 1.48 6.81
N LEU A 150 10.45 2.55 7.40
CA LEU A 150 9.83 2.50 8.72
C LEU A 150 8.31 2.39 8.58
N TYR A 151 7.69 1.66 9.47
CA TYR A 151 6.23 1.54 9.57
C TYR A 151 5.80 1.49 11.03
N ALA A 152 4.60 1.95 11.29
CA ALA A 152 3.92 1.85 12.57
C ALA A 152 2.71 0.94 12.41
N PHE A 153 2.50 0.08 13.40
CA PHE A 153 1.39 -0.86 13.48
C PHE A 153 0.71 -0.72 14.86
N ASP A 154 -0.61 -0.59 14.86
CA ASP A 154 -1.42 -0.54 16.07
C ASP A 154 -1.69 -1.97 16.54
N LEU A 155 -1.18 -2.35 17.71
CA LEU A 155 -1.28 -3.72 18.21
C LEU A 155 -2.68 -4.09 18.67
N GLU A 156 -3.43 -3.16 19.22
CA GLU A 156 -4.79 -3.40 19.71
C GLU A 156 -5.80 -3.44 18.54
N ALA A 157 -5.68 -2.52 17.61
CA ALA A 157 -6.52 -2.52 16.41
C ALA A 157 -6.10 -3.58 15.38
N MET A 158 -4.88 -4.15 15.51
CA MET A 158 -4.29 -5.08 14.54
C MET A 158 -4.20 -4.49 13.13
N GLU A 159 -3.85 -3.19 13.02
CA GLU A 159 -3.86 -2.46 11.76
C GLU A 159 -2.55 -1.70 11.50
N PRO A 160 -2.10 -1.61 10.22
CA PRO A 160 -1.03 -0.70 9.85
C PRO A 160 -1.53 0.74 9.94
N VAL A 161 -0.72 1.60 10.56
CA VAL A 161 -1.04 3.02 10.77
C VAL A 161 -0.39 3.90 9.71
N CYS A 162 0.93 3.87 9.62
CA CYS A 162 1.66 4.69 8.68
C CYS A 162 3.02 4.08 8.32
N SER A 163 3.60 4.54 7.22
CA SER A 163 4.92 4.13 6.77
C SER A 163 5.67 5.28 6.11
N LYS A 164 7.00 5.17 6.05
CA LYS A 164 7.85 6.12 5.33
C LYS A 164 9.13 5.46 4.87
N CYS A 165 9.56 5.82 3.65
CA CYS A 165 10.86 5.44 3.11
C CYS A 165 11.92 6.49 3.43
N PHE A 166 13.12 6.02 3.74
CA PHE A 166 14.31 6.83 4.01
C PHE A 166 15.50 6.32 3.20
N PRO A 167 16.53 7.15 2.98
CA PRO A 167 17.79 6.68 2.43
C PRO A 167 18.37 5.52 3.25
N GLY A 168 18.92 4.52 2.56
CA GLY A 168 19.47 3.32 3.20
C GLY A 168 20.60 3.58 4.19
N ASN A 169 21.32 4.70 4.05
CA ASN A 169 22.41 5.12 4.95
C ASN A 169 21.95 5.98 6.15
N MET A 170 20.66 6.31 6.25
CA MET A 170 20.17 7.16 7.34
C MET A 170 20.29 6.46 8.69
N LEU A 171 20.75 7.19 9.70
CA LEU A 171 20.83 6.68 11.08
C LEU A 171 19.44 6.47 11.66
N ASP A 172 19.25 5.37 12.39
CA ASP A 172 17.95 4.97 12.96
C ASP A 172 17.33 6.09 13.81
N ALA A 173 18.09 6.67 14.75
CA ALA A 173 17.59 7.74 15.61
C ALA A 173 17.04 8.94 14.83
N THR A 174 17.68 9.29 13.70
CA THR A 174 17.25 10.39 12.84
C THR A 174 15.99 10.01 12.08
N SER A 175 15.92 8.79 11.51
CA SER A 175 14.76 8.31 10.77
C SER A 175 13.53 8.12 11.67
N TYR A 176 13.69 7.59 12.88
CA TYR A 176 12.59 7.47 13.86
C TYR A 176 12.03 8.85 14.25
N LYS A 177 12.90 9.80 14.58
CA LYS A 177 12.48 11.17 14.92
C LYS A 177 11.72 11.84 13.77
N ALA A 178 12.25 11.73 12.55
CA ALA A 178 11.61 12.28 11.36
C ALA A 178 10.29 11.58 11.04
N PHE A 179 10.22 10.27 11.22
CA PHE A 179 9.02 9.46 11.01
C PHE A 179 7.87 9.87 11.94
N ILE A 180 8.16 9.99 13.26
CA ILE A 180 7.18 10.40 14.28
C ILE A 180 6.69 11.83 13.99
N ALA A 181 7.62 12.75 13.71
CA ALA A 181 7.28 14.15 13.46
C ALA A 181 6.42 14.34 12.20
N GLU A 182 6.79 13.71 11.09
CA GLU A 182 6.07 13.88 9.82
C GLU A 182 4.67 13.27 9.87
N ASN A 183 4.53 12.08 10.45
CA ASN A 183 3.23 11.44 10.58
C ASN A 183 2.40 12.00 11.74
N LYS A 184 2.93 12.97 12.50
CA LYS A 184 2.28 13.59 13.66
C LYS A 184 1.77 12.56 14.66
N ILE A 185 2.61 11.56 14.96
CA ILE A 185 2.27 10.54 15.95
C ILE A 185 2.34 11.21 17.34
N THR A 186 1.20 11.56 17.88
CA THR A 186 1.04 12.25 19.17
C THR A 186 0.25 11.41 20.18
N LYS A 187 -0.24 10.26 19.77
CA LYS A 187 -1.04 9.33 20.57
C LYS A 187 -0.41 7.94 20.55
N GLY A 188 -0.80 7.15 21.53
CA GLY A 188 -0.33 5.78 21.68
C GLY A 188 1.02 5.68 22.40
N ILE A 189 1.33 4.47 22.84
CA ILE A 189 2.57 4.10 23.51
C ILE A 189 3.51 3.51 22.44
N ILE A 190 4.60 4.20 22.15
CA ILE A 190 5.53 3.75 21.11
C ILE A 190 6.39 2.62 21.65
N VAL A 191 6.36 1.49 20.96
CA VAL A 191 7.22 0.34 21.17
C VAL A 191 8.13 0.19 19.97
N ALA A 192 9.43 0.31 20.18
CA ALA A 192 10.43 0.19 19.11
C ALA A 192 11.63 -0.62 19.59
N ASP A 193 12.22 -1.40 18.69
CA ASP A 193 13.49 -2.07 18.95
C ASP A 193 14.65 -1.09 18.76
N LYS A 194 15.74 -1.31 19.52
CA LYS A 194 16.95 -0.49 19.50
C LYS A 194 17.94 -0.94 18.45
#